data_daa820e2563d131d3da1d7330d971ffb
#
_entry.id   daa820e2563d131d3da1d7330d971ffb
#
_cell.length_a   1.000
_cell.length_b   1.000
_cell.length_c   1.000
_cell.angle_alpha   90.00
_cell.angle_beta   90.00
_cell.angle_gamma   90.00
#
_symmetry.space_group_name_H-M   'P 1'
#
loop_
_entity.id
_entity.type
_entity.pdbx_description
1 polymer ?
#
loop_
_entity_poly.entity_id
_entity_poly.type
_entity_poly.pdbx_seq_one_letter_code
_entity_poly.pdbx_strand_id
1 'polypeptide(L)'
;MTRLREKSNVPVILLTAKSEDTDKILGLNVGADDYVTKPFNPVEVLARVKSQLRRYLQLGGGTVRPTALRLGGVALDDRTKEVTLDGEPVSLTPREYEILRLLMQNPGTVFSPNRIYRTVWGEEPFGVENAVAVHIRHLREKLEINPSDPRYIKVVWGQGYKLEGGKL
;
A
#
# COMPACT_ATOMS: atom_id res chain seq x y z
N MET A 1 1.94 1.43 -17.42
CA MET A 1 1.63 1.69 -15.99
C MET A 1 2.05 3.09 -15.58
N THR A 2 3.31 3.50 -15.73
CA THR A 2 3.81 4.82 -15.30
C THR A 2 2.90 5.98 -15.76
N ARG A 3 2.56 6.05 -17.05
CA ARG A 3 1.63 7.07 -17.59
C ARG A 3 0.21 7.03 -16.97
N LEU A 4 -0.25 5.87 -16.52
CA LEU A 4 -1.55 5.78 -15.84
C LEU A 4 -1.45 6.35 -14.44
N ARG A 5 -0.36 6.07 -13.74
CA ARG A 5 -0.12 6.55 -12.37
C ARG A 5 0.16 8.04 -12.28
N GLU A 6 0.66 8.65 -13.34
CA GLU A 6 0.78 10.12 -13.46
C GLU A 6 -0.59 10.83 -13.45
N LYS A 7 -1.66 10.12 -13.86
CA LYS A 7 -2.99 10.71 -14.09
C LYS A 7 -4.08 10.16 -13.16
N SER A 8 -3.86 8.99 -12.56
CA SER A 8 -4.92 8.30 -11.81
C SER A 8 -4.38 7.31 -10.78
N ASN A 9 -5.06 7.26 -9.65
CA ASN A 9 -4.81 6.30 -8.55
C ASN A 9 -5.84 5.16 -8.53
N VAL A 10 -6.53 4.90 -9.64
CA VAL A 10 -7.48 3.77 -9.72
C VAL A 10 -6.78 2.45 -9.41
N PRO A 11 -7.44 1.50 -8.73
CA PRO A 11 -6.90 0.17 -8.53
C PRO A 11 -6.61 -0.52 -9.86
N VAL A 12 -5.47 -1.18 -9.96
CA VAL A 12 -5.03 -1.88 -11.16
C VAL A 12 -4.69 -3.32 -10.83
N ILE A 13 -5.32 -4.25 -11.55
CA ILE A 13 -5.02 -5.68 -11.49
C ILE A 13 -4.37 -6.07 -12.81
N LEU A 14 -3.17 -6.65 -12.76
CA LEU A 14 -2.50 -7.17 -13.93
C LEU A 14 -2.91 -8.62 -14.19
N LEU A 15 -3.28 -8.93 -15.42
CA LEU A 15 -3.48 -10.29 -15.89
C LEU A 15 -2.25 -10.73 -16.68
N THR A 16 -1.48 -11.68 -16.15
CA THR A 16 -0.20 -12.10 -16.75
C THR A 16 -0.17 -13.59 -17.06
N ALA A 17 0.50 -13.96 -18.16
CA ALA A 17 0.78 -15.36 -18.49
C ALA A 17 2.03 -15.88 -17.75
N LYS A 18 2.80 -15.01 -17.12
CA LYS A 18 4.06 -15.34 -16.48
C LYS A 18 3.84 -15.66 -15.00
N SER A 19 4.29 -16.83 -14.59
CA SER A 19 4.15 -17.35 -13.23
C SER A 19 5.40 -17.15 -12.36
N GLU A 20 6.50 -16.67 -12.95
CA GLU A 20 7.74 -16.46 -12.20
C GLU A 20 7.62 -15.27 -11.24
N ASP A 21 8.15 -15.42 -10.04
CA ASP A 21 8.04 -14.42 -8.99
C ASP A 21 8.70 -13.08 -9.36
N THR A 22 9.74 -13.13 -10.18
CA THR A 22 10.41 -11.95 -10.75
C THR A 22 9.48 -11.09 -11.61
N ASP A 23 8.61 -11.72 -12.42
CA ASP A 23 7.66 -11.01 -13.27
C ASP A 23 6.49 -10.41 -12.48
N LYS A 24 6.08 -11.07 -11.40
CA LYS A 24 5.09 -10.56 -10.45
C LYS A 24 5.61 -9.32 -9.74
N ILE A 25 6.85 -9.36 -9.28
CA ILE A 25 7.53 -8.23 -8.65
C ILE A 25 7.68 -7.07 -9.64
N LEU A 26 8.01 -7.34 -10.90
CA LEU A 26 8.07 -6.31 -11.94
C LEU A 26 6.70 -5.65 -12.17
N GLY A 27 5.62 -6.43 -12.19
CA GLY A 27 4.25 -5.89 -12.31
C GLY A 27 3.88 -4.96 -11.17
N LEU A 28 4.18 -5.33 -9.93
CA LEU A 28 3.97 -4.50 -8.74
C LEU A 28 4.91 -3.28 -8.73
N ASN A 29 6.16 -3.43 -9.16
CA ASN A 29 7.13 -2.33 -9.27
C ASN A 29 6.68 -1.20 -10.20
N VAL A 30 5.87 -1.50 -11.21
CA VAL A 30 5.31 -0.47 -12.11
C VAL A 30 3.99 0.13 -11.61
N GLY A 31 3.60 -0.16 -10.35
CA GLY A 31 2.47 0.47 -9.67
C GLY A 31 1.13 -0.27 -9.78
N ALA A 32 1.13 -1.57 -10.07
CA ALA A 32 -0.07 -2.39 -9.96
C ALA A 32 -0.40 -2.69 -8.48
N ASP A 33 -1.69 -2.82 -8.17
CA ASP A 33 -2.17 -3.13 -6.81
C ASP A 33 -2.28 -4.63 -6.58
N ASP A 34 -2.49 -5.40 -7.65
CA ASP A 34 -2.65 -6.84 -7.60
C ASP A 34 -2.31 -7.46 -8.97
N TYR A 35 -2.14 -8.77 -9.02
CA TYR A 35 -1.95 -9.50 -10.27
C TYR A 35 -2.64 -10.87 -10.21
N VAL A 36 -3.00 -11.40 -11.38
CA VAL A 36 -3.57 -12.72 -11.55
C VAL A 36 -2.86 -13.41 -12.71
N THR A 37 -2.38 -14.62 -12.47
CA THR A 37 -1.69 -15.43 -13.50
C THR A 37 -2.68 -16.19 -14.38
N LYS A 38 -2.37 -16.29 -15.66
CA LYS A 38 -3.11 -17.16 -16.60
C LYS A 38 -2.61 -18.60 -16.51
N PRO A 39 -3.48 -19.62 -16.61
CA PRO A 39 -4.94 -19.50 -16.72
C PRO A 39 -5.58 -19.08 -15.41
N PHE A 40 -6.58 -18.19 -15.45
CA PHE A 40 -7.28 -17.69 -14.28
C PHE A 40 -8.74 -18.15 -14.25
N ASN A 41 -9.27 -18.28 -13.04
CA ASN A 41 -10.70 -18.49 -12.84
C ASN A 41 -11.43 -17.13 -12.92
N PRO A 42 -12.42 -16.96 -13.83
CA PRO A 42 -13.17 -15.72 -13.92
C PRO A 42 -13.84 -15.29 -12.60
N VAL A 43 -14.26 -16.26 -11.77
CA VAL A 43 -14.85 -15.98 -10.45
C VAL A 43 -13.82 -15.37 -9.51
N GLU A 44 -12.57 -15.83 -9.55
CA GLU A 44 -11.46 -15.27 -8.78
C GLU A 44 -11.18 -13.82 -9.20
N VAL A 45 -11.06 -13.58 -10.51
CA VAL A 45 -10.84 -12.22 -11.04
C VAL A 45 -11.96 -11.28 -10.60
N LEU A 46 -13.22 -11.73 -10.72
CA LEU A 46 -14.38 -10.95 -10.32
C LEU A 46 -14.38 -10.64 -8.82
N ALA A 47 -14.00 -11.61 -7.99
CA ALA A 47 -13.89 -11.42 -6.53
C ALA A 47 -12.80 -10.39 -6.20
N ARG A 48 -11.64 -10.43 -6.85
CA ARG A 48 -10.55 -9.46 -6.71
C ARG A 48 -10.98 -8.06 -7.15
N VAL A 49 -11.63 -7.94 -8.31
CA VAL A 49 -12.18 -6.66 -8.81
C VAL A 49 -13.18 -6.08 -7.81
N LYS A 50 -14.14 -6.88 -7.34
CA LYS A 50 -15.13 -6.43 -6.34
C LYS A 50 -14.45 -6.00 -5.03
N SER A 51 -13.45 -6.73 -4.56
CA SER A 51 -12.69 -6.38 -3.36
C SER A 51 -11.94 -5.06 -3.53
N GLN A 52 -11.26 -4.87 -4.65
CA GLN A 52 -10.53 -3.62 -4.96
C GLN A 52 -11.49 -2.43 -5.07
N LEU A 53 -12.60 -2.58 -5.82
CA LEU A 53 -13.60 -1.53 -5.98
C LEU A 53 -14.31 -1.20 -4.66
N ARG A 54 -14.70 -2.18 -3.87
CA ARG A 54 -15.33 -1.94 -2.58
C ARG A 54 -14.44 -1.05 -1.70
N ARG A 55 -13.15 -1.35 -1.61
CA ARG A 55 -12.19 -0.55 -0.84
C ARG A 55 -12.02 0.85 -1.42
N TYR A 56 -11.86 0.94 -2.73
CA TYR A 56 -11.69 2.22 -3.43
C TYR A 56 -12.94 3.12 -3.28
N LEU A 57 -14.15 2.54 -3.31
CA LEU A 57 -15.41 3.28 -3.22
C LEU A 57 -15.91 3.46 -1.78
N GLN A 58 -15.72 2.47 -0.87
CA GLN A 58 -16.17 2.55 0.53
C GLN A 58 -15.29 3.44 1.41
N LEU A 59 -14.17 3.90 0.92
CA LEU A 59 -13.36 4.92 1.59
C LEU A 59 -14.08 6.30 1.64
N GLY A 60 -15.33 6.39 1.15
CA GLY A 60 -16.17 7.59 1.19
C GLY A 60 -17.30 7.61 2.24
N GLY A 61 -17.48 6.58 3.08
CA GLY A 61 -18.65 6.50 3.96
C GLY A 61 -18.42 5.98 5.37
N GLY A 62 -18.44 6.87 6.34
CA GLY A 62 -19.07 6.66 7.64
C GLY A 62 -18.31 6.03 8.79
N THR A 63 -17.76 6.81 9.64
CA THR A 63 -17.94 7.00 11.08
C THR A 63 -16.96 8.07 11.56
N VAL A 64 -17.46 9.02 12.35
CA VAL A 64 -16.69 10.17 12.86
C VAL A 64 -15.61 9.69 13.83
N ARG A 65 -14.44 9.39 13.30
CA ARG A 65 -13.16 9.35 14.02
C ARG A 65 -12.38 10.58 13.62
N PRO A 66 -11.43 11.10 14.41
CA PRO A 66 -10.59 12.20 13.98
C PRO A 66 -10.04 11.87 12.61
N THR A 67 -10.43 12.65 11.61
CA THR A 67 -10.27 12.34 10.19
C THR A 67 -8.83 12.45 9.72
N ALA A 68 -7.98 13.11 10.50
CA ALA A 68 -6.59 13.32 10.16
C ALA A 68 -5.66 12.59 11.14
N LEU A 69 -4.88 11.66 10.62
CA LEU A 69 -3.74 11.05 11.30
C LEU A 69 -2.51 11.90 11.00
N ARG A 70 -1.70 12.18 12.03
CA ARG A 70 -0.45 12.93 11.88
C ARG A 70 0.68 12.22 12.61
N LEU A 71 1.84 12.14 11.94
CA LEU A 71 3.06 11.60 12.53
C LEU A 71 4.27 12.30 11.91
N GLY A 72 4.96 13.12 12.69
CA GLY A 72 6.01 13.99 12.14
C GLY A 72 5.44 14.91 11.07
N GLY A 73 6.08 14.97 9.89
CA GLY A 73 5.61 15.73 8.74
C GLY A 73 4.53 15.04 7.92
N VAL A 74 4.26 13.76 8.17
CA VAL A 74 3.24 13.00 7.42
C VAL A 74 1.86 13.26 8.01
N ALA A 75 0.92 13.69 7.17
CA ALA A 75 -0.49 13.80 7.52
C ALA A 75 -1.35 13.02 6.51
N LEU A 76 -2.37 12.32 7.01
CA LEU A 76 -3.30 11.53 6.23
C LEU A 76 -4.72 11.88 6.65
N ASP A 77 -5.53 12.39 5.73
CA ASP A 77 -6.97 12.61 5.94
C ASP A 77 -7.76 11.41 5.40
N ASP A 78 -8.36 10.65 6.30
CA ASP A 78 -9.11 9.44 5.93
C ASP A 78 -10.44 9.74 5.22
N ARG A 79 -10.95 10.97 5.32
CA ARG A 79 -12.17 11.42 4.65
C ARG A 79 -11.92 11.79 3.18
N THR A 80 -10.86 12.57 2.91
CA THR A 80 -10.50 13.02 1.56
C THR A 80 -9.53 12.07 0.86
N LYS A 81 -8.93 11.14 1.64
CA LYS A 81 -7.85 10.23 1.17
C LYS A 81 -6.59 10.96 0.73
N GLU A 82 -6.46 12.18 1.16
CA GLU A 82 -5.27 12.99 0.91
C GLU A 82 -4.16 12.64 1.88
N VAL A 83 -2.95 12.60 1.36
CA VAL A 83 -1.73 12.44 2.14
C VAL A 83 -0.82 13.63 1.83
N THR A 84 -0.25 14.21 2.86
CA THR A 84 0.74 15.27 2.72
C THR A 84 1.99 14.94 3.51
N LEU A 85 3.13 15.42 3.02
CA LEU A 85 4.42 15.42 3.70
C LEU A 85 4.88 16.86 3.84
N ASP A 86 5.05 17.33 5.08
CA ASP A 86 5.41 18.72 5.40
C ASP A 86 4.48 19.76 4.71
N GLY A 87 3.20 19.41 4.55
CA GLY A 87 2.18 20.22 3.90
C GLY A 87 2.04 20.03 2.39
N GLU A 88 3.02 19.41 1.74
CA GLU A 88 2.97 19.13 0.29
C GLU A 88 2.22 17.84 -0.02
N PRO A 89 1.34 17.82 -1.02
CA PRO A 89 0.56 16.65 -1.36
C PRO A 89 1.43 15.51 -1.92
N VAL A 90 1.17 14.30 -1.44
CA VAL A 90 1.85 13.07 -1.89
C VAL A 90 0.84 12.14 -2.54
N SER A 91 1.08 11.77 -3.80
CA SER A 91 0.22 10.84 -4.53
C SER A 91 0.58 9.39 -4.21
N LEU A 92 -0.36 8.67 -3.57
CA LEU A 92 -0.22 7.26 -3.24
C LEU A 92 -1.20 6.41 -4.05
N THR A 93 -0.77 5.19 -4.38
CA THR A 93 -1.71 4.18 -4.89
C THR A 93 -2.63 3.70 -3.77
N PRO A 94 -3.79 3.07 -4.07
CA PRO A 94 -4.69 2.56 -3.05
C PRO A 94 -4.01 1.63 -2.02
N ARG A 95 -3.09 0.77 -2.47
CA ARG A 95 -2.37 -0.14 -1.56
C ARG A 95 -1.34 0.56 -0.70
N GLU A 96 -0.60 1.49 -1.26
CA GLU A 96 0.33 2.33 -0.50
C GLU A 96 -0.41 3.13 0.57
N TYR A 97 -1.57 3.70 0.21
CA TYR A 97 -2.44 4.41 1.14
C TYR A 97 -2.89 3.52 2.30
N GLU A 98 -3.42 2.33 2.01
CA GLU A 98 -3.91 1.40 3.04
C GLU A 98 -2.79 0.90 3.96
N ILE A 99 -1.60 0.64 3.43
CA ILE A 99 -0.42 0.26 4.24
C ILE A 99 -0.02 1.43 5.14
N LEU A 100 0.11 2.64 4.59
CA LEU A 100 0.46 3.82 5.37
C LEU A 100 -0.57 4.08 6.47
N ARG A 101 -1.86 4.02 6.15
CA ARG A 101 -2.96 4.18 7.10
C ARG A 101 -2.88 3.16 8.24
N LEU A 102 -2.68 1.87 7.93
CA LEU A 102 -2.51 0.82 8.93
C LEU A 102 -1.38 1.13 9.91
N LEU A 103 -0.23 1.54 9.38
CA LEU A 103 0.94 1.86 10.18
C LEU A 103 0.74 3.15 11.00
N MET A 104 0.11 4.18 10.42
CA MET A 104 -0.19 5.44 11.11
C MET A 104 -1.24 5.30 12.23
N GLN A 105 -2.16 4.36 12.09
CA GLN A 105 -3.13 4.03 13.15
C GLN A 105 -2.49 3.30 14.33
N ASN A 106 -1.30 2.75 14.15
CA ASN A 106 -0.60 1.93 15.14
C ASN A 106 0.89 2.31 15.22
N PRO A 107 1.22 3.57 15.55
CA PRO A 107 2.60 4.02 15.58
C PRO A 107 3.43 3.21 16.57
N GLY A 108 4.67 2.89 16.18
CA GLY A 108 5.60 2.07 16.97
C GLY A 108 5.31 0.56 16.98
N THR A 109 4.13 0.15 16.51
CA THR A 109 3.78 -1.28 16.44
C THR A 109 4.43 -1.94 15.24
N VAL A 110 5.07 -3.10 15.47
CA VAL A 110 5.67 -3.91 14.40
C VAL A 110 4.61 -4.79 13.75
N PHE A 111 4.54 -4.70 12.42
CA PHE A 111 3.68 -5.56 11.60
C PHE A 111 4.54 -6.46 10.71
N SER A 112 4.32 -7.77 10.80
CA SER A 112 4.93 -8.69 9.85
C SER A 112 4.37 -8.47 8.44
N PRO A 113 5.13 -8.78 7.37
CA PRO A 113 4.63 -8.68 6.00
C PRO A 113 3.31 -9.42 5.80
N ASN A 114 3.21 -10.63 6.35
CA ASN A 114 1.98 -11.43 6.28
C ASN A 114 0.80 -10.76 6.98
N ARG A 115 1.01 -10.12 8.13
CA ARG A 115 -0.04 -9.39 8.84
C ARG A 115 -0.48 -8.15 8.07
N ILE A 116 0.46 -7.40 7.48
CA ILE A 116 0.13 -6.28 6.59
C ILE A 116 -0.69 -6.79 5.41
N TYR A 117 -0.24 -7.86 4.76
CA TYR A 117 -0.93 -8.42 3.60
C TYR A 117 -2.37 -8.82 3.94
N ARG A 118 -2.58 -9.65 4.98
CA ARG A 118 -3.93 -10.05 5.41
C ARG A 118 -4.82 -8.84 5.70
N THR A 119 -4.30 -7.84 6.38
CA THR A 119 -5.09 -6.66 6.77
C THR A 119 -5.46 -5.82 5.56
N VAL A 120 -4.51 -5.59 4.64
CA VAL A 120 -4.69 -4.67 3.51
C VAL A 120 -5.35 -5.37 2.32
N TRP A 121 -5.02 -6.63 2.01
CA TRP A 121 -5.64 -7.38 0.93
C TRP A 121 -6.87 -8.16 1.36
N GLY A 122 -6.96 -8.55 2.64
CA GLY A 122 -8.06 -9.34 3.19
C GLY A 122 -8.03 -10.80 2.77
N GLU A 123 -6.86 -11.28 2.39
CA GLU A 123 -6.61 -12.64 1.89
C GLU A 123 -5.37 -13.23 2.56
N GLU A 124 -5.25 -14.56 2.55
CA GLU A 124 -4.04 -15.23 2.99
C GLU A 124 -2.89 -15.00 1.99
N PRO A 125 -1.67 -14.76 2.47
CA PRO A 125 -0.52 -14.51 1.60
C PRO A 125 -0.03 -15.83 0.99
N PHE A 126 -0.53 -16.19 -0.19
CA PHE A 126 -0.03 -17.32 -0.97
C PHE A 126 0.95 -16.83 -2.04
N GLY A 127 2.26 -17.10 -1.85
CA GLY A 127 3.30 -16.82 -2.87
C GLY A 127 3.48 -15.33 -3.20
N VAL A 128 3.06 -14.41 -2.32
CA VAL A 128 3.12 -12.96 -2.51
C VAL A 128 3.88 -12.25 -1.39
N GLU A 129 4.80 -12.96 -0.74
CA GLU A 129 5.55 -12.47 0.42
C GLU A 129 6.32 -11.17 0.12
N ASN A 130 6.69 -10.96 -1.13
CA ASN A 130 7.41 -9.75 -1.56
C ASN A 130 6.49 -8.56 -1.92
N ALA A 131 5.18 -8.76 -2.06
CA ALA A 131 4.27 -7.68 -2.46
C ALA A 131 4.30 -6.50 -1.47
N VAL A 132 4.28 -6.79 -0.18
CA VAL A 132 4.37 -5.77 0.87
C VAL A 132 5.69 -5.02 0.80
N ALA A 133 6.80 -5.71 0.60
CA ALA A 133 8.13 -5.08 0.52
C ALA A 133 8.24 -4.09 -0.65
N VAL A 134 7.62 -4.42 -1.79
CA VAL A 134 7.56 -3.53 -2.96
C VAL A 134 6.79 -2.25 -2.65
N HIS A 135 5.61 -2.35 -2.03
CA HIS A 135 4.82 -1.17 -1.66
C HIS A 135 5.49 -0.35 -0.56
N ILE A 136 6.16 -0.99 0.40
CA ILE A 136 6.97 -0.28 1.41
C ILE A 136 8.12 0.49 0.75
N ARG A 137 8.77 -0.11 -0.26
CA ARG A 137 9.81 0.60 -1.03
C ARG A 137 9.24 1.84 -1.72
N HIS A 138 8.12 1.72 -2.41
CA HIS A 138 7.48 2.85 -3.08
C HIS A 138 7.03 3.94 -2.07
N LEU A 139 6.50 3.54 -0.92
CA LEU A 139 6.17 4.49 0.15
C LEU A 139 7.41 5.25 0.63
N ARG A 140 8.54 4.57 0.81
CA ARG A 140 9.79 5.23 1.19
C ARG A 140 10.29 6.19 0.11
N GLU A 141 10.23 5.81 -1.16
CA GLU A 141 10.58 6.68 -2.29
C GLU A 141 9.76 7.98 -2.31
N LYS A 142 8.53 7.96 -1.77
CA LYS A 142 7.61 9.11 -1.74
C LYS A 142 7.65 9.91 -0.43
N LEU A 143 7.97 9.28 0.69
CA LEU A 143 7.87 9.88 2.02
C LEU A 143 9.21 10.15 2.70
N GLU A 144 10.27 9.48 2.25
CA GLU A 144 11.57 9.59 2.91
C GLU A 144 12.54 10.44 2.08
N ILE A 145 13.33 11.26 2.76
CA ILE A 145 14.41 12.01 2.11
C ILE A 145 15.47 11.03 1.57
N ASN A 146 15.76 9.98 2.36
CA ASN A 146 16.64 8.89 1.96
C ASN A 146 15.90 7.55 2.16
N PRO A 147 15.41 6.90 1.11
CA PRO A 147 14.72 5.61 1.22
C PRO A 147 15.55 4.48 1.84
N SER A 148 16.90 4.56 1.72
CA SER A 148 17.81 3.57 2.30
C SER A 148 18.05 3.77 3.79
N ASP A 149 17.88 5.00 4.28
CA ASP A 149 17.89 5.35 5.71
C ASP A 149 16.59 6.05 6.09
N PRO A 150 15.49 5.30 6.18
CA PRO A 150 14.17 5.87 6.32
C PRO A 150 13.96 6.50 7.70
N ARG A 151 13.32 7.68 7.70
CA ARG A 151 12.96 8.43 8.91
C ARG A 151 11.68 7.87 9.54
N TYR A 152 10.70 7.52 8.74
CA TYR A 152 9.35 7.13 9.18
C TYR A 152 9.16 5.62 9.17
N ILE A 153 9.32 4.96 8.02
CA ILE A 153 9.03 3.53 7.86
C ILE A 153 10.27 2.71 8.17
N LYS A 154 10.35 2.21 9.40
CA LYS A 154 11.50 1.42 9.88
C LYS A 154 11.32 -0.08 9.61
N VAL A 155 12.43 -0.75 9.31
CA VAL A 155 12.52 -2.22 9.32
C VAL A 155 12.88 -2.67 10.74
N VAL A 156 12.21 -3.72 11.20
CA VAL A 156 12.62 -4.49 12.37
C VAL A 156 13.03 -5.86 11.85
N TRP A 157 14.32 -6.11 11.81
CA TRP A 157 14.90 -7.31 11.21
C TRP A 157 14.29 -8.60 11.76
N GLY A 158 13.90 -9.49 10.86
CA GLY A 158 13.23 -10.74 11.17
C GLY A 158 11.78 -10.62 11.66
N GLN A 159 11.23 -9.40 11.83
CA GLN A 159 9.89 -9.19 12.36
C GLN A 159 8.96 -8.44 11.39
N GLY A 160 9.45 -7.40 10.70
CA GLY A 160 8.65 -6.65 9.73
C GLY A 160 8.90 -5.16 9.73
N TYR A 161 7.81 -4.39 9.66
CA TYR A 161 7.84 -2.94 9.50
C TYR A 161 7.06 -2.25 10.61
N LYS A 162 7.51 -1.06 10.99
CA LYS A 162 6.79 -0.15 11.88
C LYS A 162 6.91 1.28 11.38
N LEU A 163 5.98 2.13 11.81
CA LEU A 163 6.06 3.57 11.58
C LEU A 163 6.46 4.26 12.88
N GLU A 164 7.43 5.14 12.82
CA GLU A 164 7.87 6.00 13.92
C GLU A 164 7.81 7.47 13.51
N GLY A 165 7.46 8.34 14.45
CA GLY A 165 7.65 9.78 14.27
C GLY A 165 9.14 10.06 14.17
N GLY A 166 9.58 10.59 13.01
CA GLY A 166 10.97 11.00 12.87
C GLY A 166 11.35 11.94 14.02
N LYS A 167 12.44 11.64 14.71
CA LYS A 167 13.05 12.62 15.62
C LYS A 167 13.46 13.83 14.77
N LEU A 168 13.04 15.01 15.21
CA LEU A 168 13.55 16.30 14.73
C LEU A 168 15.06 16.34 14.92
#